data_280e5f0f1c89c76eb0df37e05c35051e
#
_entry.id   280e5f0f1c89c76eb0df37e05c35051e
#
_cell.length_a   1.000
_cell.length_b   1.000
_cell.length_c   1.000
_cell.angle_alpha   90.00
_cell.angle_beta   90.00
_cell.angle_gamma   90.00
#
_symmetry.space_group_name_H-M   'P 1'
#
loop_
_entity.id
_entity.type
_entity.pdbx_description
1 polymer ?
#
loop_
_entity_poly.entity_id
_entity_poly.type
_entity_poly.pdbx_seq_one_letter_code
_entity_poly.pdbx_strand_id
1 'polypeptide(L)'
;YVSYVRLKHNGQFKTNLTKDWVNIVGEQYFTTEKPGFIWKGKTAMFVARDMYLADEGRLIATILSTINVVDIHGKQQYDESELLRWLGESGWFPTNLLPSEKLKWTAIDNSSAKLSFDYNGLSLYYIVHFNSANEILEMETKRYMNEKRLETWIVKPNNYEERSGIIIPMQAEVFWRLKEGDFSYAKFKVTEIEYNRPEKF
;
A
#
# COMPACT_ATOMS: atom_id res chain seq x y z
N TYR A 1 -0.33 14.96 -14.49
CA TYR A 1 0.58 13.96 -13.89
C TYR A 1 0.73 14.26 -12.40
N VAL A 2 0.70 13.24 -11.55
CA VAL A 2 0.84 13.38 -10.10
C VAL A 2 2.27 13.05 -9.73
N SER A 3 2.99 13.98 -9.09
CA SER A 3 4.38 13.78 -8.63
C SER A 3 4.46 13.60 -7.12
N TYR A 4 3.49 14.16 -6.40
CA TYR A 4 3.42 14.11 -4.95
C TYR A 4 1.97 13.91 -4.49
N VAL A 5 1.77 13.07 -3.47
CA VAL A 5 0.46 12.83 -2.86
C VAL A 5 0.57 12.95 -1.36
N ARG A 6 -0.43 13.57 -0.73
CA ARG A 6 -0.64 13.48 0.71
C ARG A 6 -2.08 13.08 0.99
N LEU A 7 -2.27 12.21 1.94
CA LEU A 7 -3.60 11.75 2.35
C LEU A 7 -3.69 11.52 3.86
N LYS A 8 -4.92 11.67 4.36
CA LYS A 8 -5.30 11.22 5.70
C LYS A 8 -6.31 10.09 5.57
N HIS A 9 -6.29 9.19 6.52
CA HIS A 9 -7.24 8.08 6.57
C HIS A 9 -7.62 7.73 8.01
N ASN A 10 -8.82 7.20 8.15
CA ASN A 10 -9.20 6.35 9.26
C ASN A 10 -9.02 4.89 8.85
N GLY A 11 -8.86 4.00 9.80
CA GLY A 11 -8.72 2.60 9.48
C GLY A 11 -8.84 1.71 10.71
N GLN A 12 -8.69 0.43 10.44
CA GLN A 12 -8.63 -0.62 11.45
C GLN A 12 -7.59 -1.64 11.03
N PHE A 13 -6.92 -2.24 11.99
CA PHE A 13 -6.02 -3.36 11.73
C PHE A 13 -6.09 -4.42 12.82
N LYS A 14 -5.63 -5.63 12.49
CA LYS A 14 -5.43 -6.73 13.45
C LYS A 14 -4.04 -7.32 13.24
N THR A 15 -3.47 -7.80 14.33
CA THR A 15 -2.14 -8.44 14.30
C THR A 15 -2.19 -9.95 14.02
N ASN A 16 -3.34 -10.59 14.25
CA ASN A 16 -3.60 -11.99 13.92
C ASN A 16 -5.12 -12.28 13.89
N LEU A 17 -5.50 -13.49 13.46
CA LEU A 17 -6.89 -13.92 13.28
C LEU A 17 -7.75 -13.85 14.55
N THR A 18 -7.15 -14.03 15.72
CA THR A 18 -7.86 -14.13 17.00
C THR A 18 -7.97 -12.81 17.75
N LYS A 19 -7.33 -11.73 17.25
CA LYS A 19 -7.37 -10.41 17.86
C LYS A 19 -8.52 -9.57 17.32
N ASP A 20 -8.99 -8.65 18.14
CA ASP A 20 -9.97 -7.66 17.75
C ASP A 20 -9.36 -6.59 16.82
N TRP A 21 -10.23 -5.92 16.09
CA TRP A 21 -9.87 -4.78 15.28
C TRP A 21 -9.48 -3.59 16.17
N VAL A 22 -8.33 -3.00 15.87
CA VAL A 22 -7.83 -1.79 16.53
C VAL A 22 -8.00 -0.62 15.60
N ASN A 23 -8.68 0.44 16.05
CA ASN A 23 -8.82 1.66 15.27
C ASN A 23 -7.50 2.41 15.15
N ILE A 24 -7.24 2.93 13.95
CA ILE A 24 -6.06 3.70 13.62
C ILE A 24 -6.45 4.94 12.81
N VAL A 25 -5.81 6.05 13.07
CA VAL A 25 -5.84 7.24 12.22
C VAL A 25 -4.44 7.45 11.68
N GLY A 26 -4.34 7.86 10.43
CA GLY A 26 -3.04 7.99 9.79
C GLY A 26 -2.98 9.11 8.77
N GLU A 27 -1.75 9.49 8.50
CA GLU A 27 -1.35 10.37 7.41
C GLU A 27 -0.29 9.68 6.58
N GLN A 28 -0.31 9.92 5.28
CA GLN A 28 0.63 9.31 4.36
C GLN A 28 1.02 10.28 3.25
N TYR A 29 2.27 10.18 2.83
CA TYR A 29 2.89 11.00 1.82
C TYR A 29 3.58 10.10 0.82
N PHE A 30 3.43 10.41 -0.50
CA PHE A 30 4.05 9.63 -1.58
C PHE A 30 4.81 10.52 -2.52
N THR A 31 5.85 9.95 -3.13
CA THR A 31 6.52 10.46 -4.31
C THR A 31 6.43 9.43 -5.44
N THR A 32 6.36 9.89 -6.71
CA THR A 32 6.15 9.02 -7.88
C THR A 32 7.35 8.96 -8.81
N GLU A 33 8.11 10.03 -8.99
CA GLU A 33 9.32 10.03 -9.85
C GLU A 33 10.37 9.05 -9.36
N LYS A 34 10.64 9.09 -8.05
CA LYS A 34 11.29 8.00 -7.32
C LYS A 34 10.25 7.39 -6.40
N PRO A 35 10.07 6.06 -6.44
CA PRO A 35 9.22 5.38 -5.49
C PRO A 35 9.56 5.79 -4.06
N GLY A 36 8.56 6.26 -3.33
CA GLY A 36 8.77 6.65 -1.95
C GLY A 36 7.45 6.90 -1.24
N PHE A 37 7.41 6.53 0.03
CA PHE A 37 6.32 6.92 0.91
C PHE A 37 6.77 7.03 2.37
N ILE A 38 6.02 7.82 3.12
CA ILE A 38 6.05 7.85 4.58
C ILE A 38 4.62 7.73 5.06
N TRP A 39 4.33 6.68 5.80
CA TRP A 39 3.07 6.50 6.50
C TRP A 39 3.29 6.61 8.01
N LYS A 40 2.38 7.32 8.69
CA LYS A 40 2.33 7.42 10.13
C LYS A 40 0.95 7.09 10.61
N GLY A 41 0.82 6.02 11.38
CA GLY A 41 -0.42 5.59 11.99
C GLY A 41 -0.38 5.75 13.52
N LYS A 42 -1.50 6.19 14.09
CA LYS A 42 -1.67 6.38 15.53
C LYS A 42 -2.89 5.62 16.02
N THR A 43 -2.70 4.87 17.08
CA THR A 43 -3.75 4.23 17.88
C THR A 43 -3.81 4.85 19.27
N ALA A 44 -4.68 4.34 20.12
CA ALA A 44 -4.71 4.75 21.54
C ALA A 44 -3.41 4.38 22.31
N MET A 45 -2.70 3.34 21.88
CA MET A 45 -1.57 2.78 22.62
C MET A 45 -0.20 3.00 21.98
N PHE A 46 -0.12 3.11 20.66
CA PHE A 46 1.16 3.23 19.95
C PHE A 46 1.07 4.11 18.70
N VAL A 47 2.24 4.54 18.25
CA VAL A 47 2.45 5.18 16.95
C VAL A 47 3.36 4.28 16.12
N ALA A 48 2.96 4.00 14.88
CA ALA A 48 3.79 3.32 13.90
C ALA A 48 4.16 4.28 12.76
N ARG A 49 5.36 4.11 12.23
CA ARG A 49 5.82 4.72 10.99
C ARG A 49 6.31 3.62 10.08
N ASP A 50 5.80 3.61 8.87
CA ASP A 50 6.19 2.70 7.83
C ASP A 50 6.60 3.51 6.60
N MET A 51 7.71 3.17 5.98
CA MET A 51 8.27 4.02 4.95
C MET A 51 9.13 3.25 3.95
N TYR A 52 9.16 3.75 2.72
CA TYR A 52 10.14 3.42 1.71
C TYR A 52 10.79 4.70 1.23
N LEU A 53 12.06 4.89 1.56
CA LEU A 53 12.82 6.11 1.23
C LEU A 53 14.24 5.75 0.83
N ALA A 54 14.75 6.42 -0.21
CA ALA A 54 16.12 6.20 -0.71
C ALA A 54 16.41 4.72 -1.02
N ASP A 55 15.40 4.01 -1.55
CA ASP A 55 15.43 2.60 -1.92
C ASP A 55 15.52 1.61 -0.74
N GLU A 56 15.22 2.08 0.47
CA GLU A 56 15.19 1.27 1.69
C GLU A 56 13.81 1.32 2.37
N GLY A 57 13.33 0.14 2.79
CA GLY A 57 12.14 -0.02 3.60
C GLY A 57 12.46 0.08 5.10
N ARG A 58 11.60 0.75 5.87
CA ARG A 58 11.75 0.82 7.33
C ARG A 58 10.42 0.89 8.06
N LEU A 59 10.25 0.03 9.06
CA LEU A 59 9.13 0.07 10.01
C LEU A 59 9.63 0.42 11.41
N ILE A 60 9.02 1.44 12.00
CA ILE A 60 9.27 1.83 13.39
C ILE A 60 7.93 1.83 14.12
N ALA A 61 7.84 1.12 15.25
CA ALA A 61 6.70 1.26 16.15
C ALA A 61 7.15 1.72 17.54
N THR A 62 6.45 2.70 18.10
CA THR A 62 6.77 3.31 19.40
C THR A 62 5.57 3.25 20.35
N ILE A 63 5.81 2.89 21.59
CA ILE A 63 4.85 2.99 22.69
C ILE A 63 5.13 4.27 23.47
N LEU A 64 4.06 4.96 23.93
CA LEU A 64 4.15 6.25 24.65
C LEU A 64 4.96 7.31 23.89
N SER A 65 5.04 7.19 22.57
CA SER A 65 5.78 8.08 21.66
C SER A 65 7.30 8.20 21.91
N THR A 66 7.86 7.37 22.78
CA THR A 66 9.27 7.47 23.23
C THR A 66 10.04 6.16 23.18
N ILE A 67 9.40 5.00 23.37
CA ILE A 67 10.06 3.70 23.43
C ILE A 67 9.85 2.97 22.11
N ASN A 68 10.92 2.79 21.32
CA ASN A 68 10.89 1.94 20.12
C ASN A 68 10.74 0.47 20.55
N VAL A 69 9.67 -0.17 20.10
CA VAL A 69 9.43 -1.60 20.33
C VAL A 69 9.65 -2.43 19.07
N VAL A 70 9.66 -1.77 17.89
CA VAL A 70 10.00 -2.35 16.60
C VAL A 70 10.84 -1.35 15.84
N ASP A 71 11.93 -1.81 15.23
CA ASP A 71 12.72 -1.08 14.24
C ASP A 71 13.29 -2.09 13.24
N ILE A 72 12.66 -2.21 12.08
CA ILE A 72 13.03 -3.14 11.00
C ILE A 72 13.57 -2.31 9.84
N HIS A 73 14.79 -2.61 9.40
CA HIS A 73 15.46 -1.98 8.26
C HIS A 73 16.63 -2.86 7.76
N GLY A 74 17.18 -2.50 6.59
CA GLY A 74 18.38 -3.14 6.03
C GLY A 74 18.19 -4.60 5.61
N LYS A 75 16.97 -4.97 5.18
CA LYS A 75 16.61 -6.30 4.71
C LYS A 75 16.00 -6.20 3.32
N GLN A 76 16.59 -6.88 2.34
CA GLN A 76 16.10 -6.87 0.96
C GLN A 76 14.63 -7.31 0.86
N GLN A 77 14.19 -8.32 1.63
CA GLN A 77 12.80 -8.76 1.66
C GLN A 77 11.84 -7.66 2.16
N TYR A 78 12.34 -6.80 3.04
CA TYR A 78 11.57 -5.68 3.55
C TYR A 78 11.51 -4.56 2.52
N ASP A 79 12.63 -4.24 1.87
CA ASP A 79 12.69 -3.24 0.79
C ASP A 79 11.74 -3.61 -0.35
N GLU A 80 11.76 -4.89 -0.77
CA GLU A 80 10.83 -5.45 -1.76
C GLU A 80 9.37 -5.32 -1.31
N SER A 81 9.09 -5.65 -0.04
CA SER A 81 7.74 -5.59 0.52
C SER A 81 7.19 -4.17 0.57
N GLU A 82 8.01 -3.20 0.92
CA GLU A 82 7.57 -1.80 0.98
C GLU A 82 7.45 -1.18 -0.41
N LEU A 83 8.30 -1.55 -1.34
CA LEU A 83 8.14 -1.14 -2.73
C LEU A 83 6.88 -1.74 -3.38
N LEU A 84 6.53 -3.00 -3.05
CA LEU A 84 5.24 -3.59 -3.43
C LEU A 84 4.07 -2.82 -2.83
N ARG A 85 4.16 -2.43 -1.56
CA ARG A 85 3.13 -1.61 -0.91
C ARG A 85 2.93 -0.28 -1.64
N TRP A 86 4.02 0.44 -1.94
CA TRP A 86 3.96 1.69 -2.70
C TRP A 86 3.25 1.51 -4.05
N LEU A 87 3.57 0.42 -4.78
CA LEU A 87 2.94 0.11 -6.06
C LEU A 87 1.45 -0.24 -5.90
N GLY A 88 1.09 -1.06 -4.91
CA GLY A 88 -0.31 -1.44 -4.63
C GLY A 88 -1.17 -0.25 -4.18
N GLU A 89 -0.60 0.70 -3.46
CA GLU A 89 -1.26 1.92 -3.01
C GLU A 89 -1.37 3.00 -4.12
N SER A 90 -0.74 2.78 -5.28
CA SER A 90 -0.83 3.67 -6.45
C SER A 90 -2.26 3.78 -7.04
N GLY A 91 -3.20 2.95 -6.61
CA GLY A 91 -4.62 3.15 -6.88
C GLY A 91 -5.16 4.52 -6.42
N TRP A 92 -4.53 5.15 -5.42
CA TRP A 92 -4.87 6.51 -4.98
C TRP A 92 -4.26 7.62 -5.87
N PHE A 93 -3.32 7.30 -6.75
CA PHE A 93 -2.69 8.20 -7.72
C PHE A 93 -2.42 7.46 -9.04
N PRO A 94 -3.49 7.06 -9.75
CA PRO A 94 -3.43 6.08 -10.84
C PRO A 94 -2.59 6.53 -12.04
N THR A 95 -2.22 7.81 -12.16
CA THR A 95 -1.23 8.24 -13.16
C THR A 95 0.12 7.53 -13.01
N ASN A 96 0.42 6.99 -11.82
CA ASN A 96 1.60 6.18 -11.54
C ASN A 96 1.51 4.76 -12.13
N LEU A 97 0.32 4.32 -12.48
CA LEU A 97 0.08 3.01 -13.09
C LEU A 97 0.09 3.05 -14.63
N LEU A 98 0.34 4.22 -15.24
CA LEU A 98 0.47 4.35 -16.68
C LEU A 98 1.72 3.61 -17.18
N PRO A 99 1.66 2.96 -18.36
CA PRO A 99 2.81 2.28 -18.93
C PRO A 99 4.02 3.19 -19.08
N SER A 100 5.20 2.65 -18.76
CA SER A 100 6.48 3.35 -18.84
C SER A 100 7.61 2.35 -19.15
N GLU A 101 8.85 2.80 -19.19
CA GLU A 101 10.00 1.90 -19.32
C GLU A 101 10.09 0.90 -18.15
N LYS A 102 9.66 1.32 -16.95
CA LYS A 102 9.72 0.54 -15.72
C LYS A 102 8.44 -0.25 -15.44
N LEU A 103 7.30 0.17 -16.01
CA LEU A 103 5.99 -0.38 -15.70
C LEU A 103 5.28 -0.86 -16.96
N LYS A 104 4.87 -2.13 -16.97
CA LYS A 104 4.25 -2.79 -18.12
C LYS A 104 2.98 -3.52 -17.71
N TRP A 105 1.99 -3.46 -18.58
CA TRP A 105 0.76 -4.23 -18.47
C TRP A 105 0.73 -5.33 -19.53
N THR A 106 0.38 -6.54 -19.11
CA THR A 106 0.18 -7.70 -20.00
C THR A 106 -1.20 -8.28 -19.73
N ALA A 107 -2.06 -8.28 -20.71
CA ALA A 107 -3.39 -8.87 -20.57
C ALA A 107 -3.30 -10.38 -20.27
N ILE A 108 -4.15 -10.84 -19.35
CA ILE A 108 -4.34 -12.27 -19.02
C ILE A 108 -5.65 -12.73 -19.67
N ASP A 109 -6.73 -12.00 -19.46
CA ASP A 109 -8.05 -12.21 -20.05
C ASP A 109 -8.82 -10.88 -20.21
N ASN A 110 -10.13 -10.93 -20.43
CA ASN A 110 -10.96 -9.74 -20.66
C ASN A 110 -11.14 -8.85 -19.41
N SER A 111 -10.83 -9.34 -18.22
CA SER A 111 -11.05 -8.67 -16.94
C SER A 111 -9.83 -8.69 -16.02
N SER A 112 -8.72 -9.24 -16.48
CA SER A 112 -7.50 -9.31 -15.69
C SER A 112 -6.24 -9.04 -16.50
N ALA A 113 -5.23 -8.45 -15.82
CA ALA A 113 -3.93 -8.16 -16.39
C ALA A 113 -2.82 -8.32 -15.34
N LYS A 114 -1.62 -8.64 -15.82
CA LYS A 114 -0.41 -8.58 -15.02
C LYS A 114 0.21 -7.19 -15.15
N LEU A 115 0.37 -6.51 -14.03
CA LEU A 115 1.20 -5.32 -13.87
C LEU A 115 2.59 -5.78 -13.46
N SER A 116 3.61 -5.41 -14.22
CA SER A 116 5.02 -5.68 -13.90
C SER A 116 5.76 -4.36 -13.70
N PHE A 117 6.63 -4.30 -12.70
CA PHE A 117 7.39 -3.11 -12.35
C PHE A 117 8.83 -3.50 -12.03
N ASP A 118 9.77 -2.96 -12.82
CA ASP A 118 11.20 -3.16 -12.64
C ASP A 118 11.84 -1.89 -12.07
N TYR A 119 12.43 -2.00 -10.89
CA TYR A 119 13.03 -0.86 -10.21
C TYR A 119 14.19 -1.30 -9.29
N ASN A 120 15.31 -0.62 -9.39
CA ASN A 120 16.50 -0.82 -8.53
C ASN A 120 16.93 -2.29 -8.39
N GLY A 121 16.90 -3.05 -9.49
CA GLY A 121 17.25 -4.48 -9.50
C GLY A 121 16.16 -5.42 -8.98
N LEU A 122 15.02 -4.91 -8.56
CA LEU A 122 13.84 -5.67 -8.15
C LEU A 122 12.86 -5.78 -9.31
N SER A 123 12.27 -6.96 -9.50
CA SER A 123 11.19 -7.22 -10.47
C SER A 123 9.93 -7.61 -9.71
N LEU A 124 8.99 -6.70 -9.65
CA LEU A 124 7.74 -6.82 -8.92
C LEU A 124 6.57 -7.06 -9.86
N TYR A 125 5.50 -7.62 -9.36
CA TYR A 125 4.28 -7.76 -10.13
C TYR A 125 3.02 -7.74 -9.26
N TYR A 126 1.89 -7.43 -9.92
CA TYR A 126 0.55 -7.72 -9.44
C TYR A 126 -0.26 -8.43 -10.52
N ILE A 127 -1.12 -9.34 -10.13
CA ILE A 127 -2.26 -9.75 -10.93
C ILE A 127 -3.40 -8.82 -10.52
N VAL A 128 -3.95 -8.11 -11.47
CA VAL A 128 -4.98 -7.09 -11.25
C VAL A 128 -6.26 -7.54 -11.93
N HIS A 129 -7.34 -7.58 -11.17
CA HIS A 129 -8.69 -7.86 -11.66
C HIS A 129 -9.51 -6.59 -11.68
N PHE A 130 -10.30 -6.42 -12.75
CA PHE A 130 -11.13 -5.25 -12.98
C PHE A 130 -12.61 -5.63 -12.96
N ASN A 131 -13.45 -4.70 -12.50
CA ASN A 131 -14.90 -4.83 -12.61
C ASN A 131 -15.39 -4.35 -13.98
N SER A 132 -16.72 -4.43 -14.21
CA SER A 132 -17.35 -4.00 -15.49
C SER A 132 -17.25 -2.49 -15.76
N ALA A 133 -16.90 -1.68 -14.76
CA ALA A 133 -16.64 -0.25 -14.90
C ALA A 133 -15.14 0.06 -15.16
N ASN A 134 -14.31 -0.98 -15.35
CA ASN A 134 -12.85 -0.90 -15.47
C ASN A 134 -12.14 -0.34 -14.23
N GLU A 135 -12.78 -0.44 -13.07
CA GLU A 135 -12.14 -0.12 -11.80
C GLU A 135 -11.41 -1.36 -11.26
N ILE A 136 -10.31 -1.15 -10.54
CA ILE A 136 -9.57 -2.24 -9.91
C ILE A 136 -10.45 -2.86 -8.82
N LEU A 137 -10.76 -4.15 -8.95
CA LEU A 137 -11.51 -4.93 -7.99
C LEU A 137 -10.61 -5.60 -6.95
N GLU A 138 -9.48 -6.13 -7.42
CA GLU A 138 -8.52 -6.84 -6.60
C GLU A 138 -7.13 -6.74 -7.24
N MET A 139 -6.11 -6.62 -6.41
CA MET A 139 -4.70 -6.75 -6.79
C MET A 139 -4.06 -7.81 -5.90
N GLU A 140 -3.42 -8.81 -6.48
CA GLU A 140 -2.70 -9.83 -5.71
C GLU A 140 -1.25 -9.97 -6.16
N THR A 141 -0.38 -10.24 -5.19
CA THR A 141 1.05 -10.49 -5.41
C THR A 141 1.61 -11.44 -4.37
N LYS A 142 2.85 -11.88 -4.55
CA LYS A 142 3.64 -12.52 -3.51
C LYS A 142 4.42 -11.45 -2.74
N ARG A 143 4.21 -11.39 -1.41
CA ARG A 143 4.85 -10.43 -0.53
C ARG A 143 5.37 -11.14 0.73
N TYR A 144 6.50 -10.70 1.23
CA TYR A 144 7.03 -11.20 2.49
C TYR A 144 6.18 -10.68 3.67
N MET A 145 5.58 -11.63 4.41
CA MET A 145 4.87 -11.35 5.66
C MET A 145 5.85 -11.12 6.82
N ASN A 146 7.02 -11.75 6.72
CA ASN A 146 8.21 -11.58 7.54
C ASN A 146 9.43 -12.09 6.76
N GLU A 147 10.62 -12.06 7.34
CA GLU A 147 11.88 -12.42 6.67
C GLU A 147 11.90 -13.82 6.00
N LYS A 148 11.04 -14.74 6.44
CA LYS A 148 11.05 -16.15 6.00
C LYS A 148 9.77 -16.61 5.31
N ARG A 149 8.70 -15.82 5.44
CA ARG A 149 7.37 -16.25 5.01
C ARG A 149 6.87 -15.39 3.87
N LEU A 150 6.86 -15.97 2.67
CA LEU A 150 6.34 -15.39 1.44
C LEU A 150 4.90 -15.89 1.23
N GLU A 151 3.92 -15.00 1.28
CA GLU A 151 2.51 -15.33 1.14
C GLU A 151 1.84 -14.51 0.04
N THR A 152 0.64 -14.90 -0.36
CA THR A 152 -0.16 -14.07 -1.26
C THR A 152 -0.75 -12.90 -0.49
N TRP A 153 -0.43 -11.69 -0.93
CA TRP A 153 -0.94 -10.43 -0.40
C TRP A 153 -1.96 -9.84 -1.37
N ILE A 154 -3.10 -9.41 -0.84
CA ILE A 154 -4.25 -8.99 -1.62
C ILE A 154 -4.72 -7.63 -1.14
N VAL A 155 -4.95 -6.73 -2.08
CA VAL A 155 -5.59 -5.42 -1.86
C VAL A 155 -6.91 -5.40 -2.61
N LYS A 156 -8.00 -5.06 -1.93
CA LYS A 156 -9.34 -4.88 -2.49
C LYS A 156 -9.79 -3.43 -2.33
N PRO A 157 -9.51 -2.58 -3.32
CA PRO A 157 -10.01 -1.21 -3.33
C PRO A 157 -11.52 -1.21 -3.62
N ASN A 158 -12.22 -0.25 -3.06
CA ASN A 158 -13.66 -0.06 -3.31
C ASN A 158 -14.09 1.39 -3.03
N ASN A 159 -15.39 1.68 -3.24
CA ASN A 159 -15.98 3.00 -3.07
C ASN A 159 -15.23 4.07 -3.87
N TYR A 160 -15.25 3.91 -5.20
CA TYR A 160 -14.59 4.83 -6.12
C TYR A 160 -15.34 6.17 -6.17
N GLU A 161 -14.59 7.27 -6.04
CA GLU A 161 -15.11 8.63 -6.09
C GLU A 161 -14.14 9.53 -6.87
N GLU A 162 -14.66 10.58 -7.47
CA GLU A 162 -13.83 11.59 -8.10
C GLU A 162 -13.22 12.53 -7.04
N ARG A 163 -11.90 12.71 -7.10
CA ARG A 163 -11.13 13.66 -6.31
C ARG A 163 -10.15 14.41 -7.19
N SER A 164 -10.33 15.74 -7.29
CA SER A 164 -9.48 16.60 -8.12
C SER A 164 -9.39 16.15 -9.58
N GLY A 165 -10.52 15.67 -10.16
CA GLY A 165 -10.58 15.19 -11.55
C GLY A 165 -10.01 13.77 -11.75
N ILE A 166 -9.72 13.03 -10.68
CA ILE A 166 -9.21 11.66 -10.72
C ILE A 166 -10.17 10.74 -9.98
N ILE A 167 -10.59 9.63 -10.61
CA ILE A 167 -11.38 8.59 -9.97
C ILE A 167 -10.45 7.68 -9.18
N ILE A 168 -10.68 7.59 -7.87
CA ILE A 168 -9.86 6.82 -6.94
C ILE A 168 -10.71 6.03 -5.93
N PRO A 169 -10.23 4.91 -5.41
CA PRO A 169 -10.90 4.20 -4.33
C PRO A 169 -10.77 4.97 -3.02
N MET A 170 -11.89 5.26 -2.36
CA MET A 170 -11.88 5.89 -1.05
C MET A 170 -11.75 4.88 0.09
N GLN A 171 -11.86 3.58 -0.20
CA GLN A 171 -11.69 2.51 0.77
C GLN A 171 -10.83 1.40 0.18
N ALA A 172 -10.10 0.72 1.07
CA ALA A 172 -9.35 -0.49 0.72
C ALA A 172 -9.36 -1.47 1.90
N GLU A 173 -9.45 -2.75 1.59
CA GLU A 173 -9.26 -3.83 2.55
C GLU A 173 -8.10 -4.70 2.09
N VAL A 174 -7.25 -5.11 3.05
CA VAL A 174 -5.99 -5.80 2.76
C VAL A 174 -5.95 -7.15 3.46
N PHE A 175 -5.50 -8.17 2.72
CA PHE A 175 -5.54 -9.56 3.15
C PHE A 175 -4.19 -10.25 2.97
N TRP A 176 -3.99 -11.26 3.79
CA TRP A 176 -3.08 -12.36 3.52
C TRP A 176 -3.88 -13.61 3.20
N ARG A 177 -3.59 -14.27 2.08
CA ARG A 177 -4.12 -15.61 1.78
C ARG A 177 -3.20 -16.64 2.41
N LEU A 178 -3.68 -17.22 3.49
CA LEU A 178 -2.96 -18.22 4.28
C LEU A 178 -3.52 -19.62 4.03
N LYS A 179 -2.88 -20.64 4.56
CA LYS A 179 -3.39 -22.02 4.48
C LYS A 179 -4.75 -22.18 5.17
N GLU A 180 -4.97 -21.41 6.23
CA GLU A 180 -6.19 -21.42 7.04
C GLU A 180 -7.32 -20.58 6.42
N GLY A 181 -7.06 -19.88 5.32
CA GLY A 181 -7.99 -18.98 4.61
C GLY A 181 -7.50 -17.55 4.55
N ASP A 182 -8.32 -16.68 3.97
CA ASP A 182 -8.00 -15.26 3.80
C ASP A 182 -8.08 -14.54 5.16
N PHE A 183 -6.97 -13.92 5.55
CA PHE A 183 -6.84 -13.11 6.75
C PHE A 183 -6.91 -11.62 6.40
N SER A 184 -8.09 -11.00 6.58
CA SER A 184 -8.22 -9.55 6.53
C SER A 184 -7.53 -8.93 7.75
N TYR A 185 -6.51 -8.11 7.52
CA TYR A 185 -5.72 -7.53 8.62
C TYR A 185 -5.71 -6.01 8.65
N ALA A 186 -6.07 -5.34 7.55
CA ALA A 186 -6.12 -3.89 7.51
C ALA A 186 -7.30 -3.39 6.66
N LYS A 187 -7.95 -2.33 7.12
CA LYS A 187 -9.02 -1.60 6.42
C LYS A 187 -8.71 -0.12 6.50
N PHE A 188 -8.82 0.56 5.36
CA PHE A 188 -8.56 1.99 5.25
C PHE A 188 -9.74 2.71 4.61
N LYS A 189 -10.02 3.91 5.11
CA LYS A 189 -10.94 4.87 4.51
C LYS A 189 -10.23 6.21 4.40
N VAL A 190 -9.95 6.64 3.17
CA VAL A 190 -9.38 7.95 2.89
C VAL A 190 -10.38 9.02 3.30
N THR A 191 -9.94 10.00 4.06
CA THR A 191 -10.75 11.13 4.53
C THR A 191 -10.38 12.43 3.85
N GLU A 192 -9.11 12.55 3.44
CA GLU A 192 -8.58 13.72 2.74
C GLU A 192 -7.45 13.26 1.81
N ILE A 193 -7.41 13.76 0.60
CA ILE A 193 -6.33 13.52 -0.36
C ILE A 193 -6.06 14.76 -1.18
N GLU A 194 -4.79 15.09 -1.36
CA GLU A 194 -4.34 16.20 -2.18
C GLU A 194 -3.13 15.81 -3.01
N TYR A 195 -3.05 16.39 -4.19
CA TYR A 195 -2.01 16.11 -5.19
C TYR A 195 -1.09 17.32 -5.40
N ASN A 196 0.18 17.03 -5.65
CA ASN A 196 1.21 18.01 -6.02
C ASN A 196 1.39 19.14 -4.98
N ARG A 197 1.17 18.82 -3.71
CA ARG A 197 1.46 19.68 -2.56
C ARG A 197 2.52 19.02 -1.68
N PRO A 198 3.82 19.35 -1.84
CA PRO A 198 4.92 18.73 -1.10
C PRO A 198 5.09 19.32 0.31
N GLU A 199 3.99 19.50 1.03
CA GLU A 199 3.94 20.06 2.37
C GLU A 199 3.26 19.05 3.30
N LYS A 200 3.57 19.09 4.58
CA LYS A 200 2.82 18.35 5.60
C LYS A 200 1.42 18.94 5.75
N PHE A 201 0.48 18.10 6.24
CA PHE A 201 -0.81 18.57 6.69
C PHE A 201 -0.69 19.48 7.91
#